data_e8712f194111d99f685c5fbad2c95bef
#
_entry.id   e8712f194111d99f685c5fbad2c95bef
#
_cell.length_a   1.000
_cell.length_b   1.000
_cell.length_c   1.000
_cell.angle_alpha   90.00
_cell.angle_beta   90.00
_cell.angle_gamma   90.00
#
_symmetry.space_group_name_H-M   'P 1'
#
loop_
_entity.id
_entity.type
_entity.pdbx_description
1 polymer ?
#
loop_
_entity_poly.entity_id
_entity_poly.type
_entity_poly.pdbx_seq_one_letter_code
_entity_poly.pdbx_strand_id
1 'polypeptide(L)'
;MAIIRVTVRTFQNLEHAELFLSIGASTKDGLNKASLDAKFTISQSTSQPNQVVSVWEYKDKDHMNEVRKFLSAQSRLPNSLAPKEIAYETKVIHSS
;
A
#
# COMPACT_ATOMS: atom_id res chain seq x y z
N MET A 1 -7.94 8.65 -16.25
CA MET A 1 -8.93 7.87 -15.47
C MET A 1 -8.29 7.40 -14.18
N ALA A 2 -8.90 7.70 -13.06
CA ALA A 2 -8.36 7.34 -11.77
C ALA A 2 -8.40 5.82 -11.55
N ILE A 3 -7.38 5.31 -10.89
CA ILE A 3 -7.25 3.90 -10.56
C ILE A 3 -7.15 3.76 -9.05
N ILE A 4 -7.87 2.80 -8.49
CA ILE A 4 -7.77 2.44 -7.09
C ILE A 4 -7.20 1.03 -7.01
N ARG A 5 -6.17 0.87 -6.20
CA ARG A 5 -5.59 -0.44 -5.93
C ARG A 5 -5.79 -0.77 -4.45
N VAL A 6 -6.43 -1.88 -4.20
CA VAL A 6 -6.67 -2.40 -2.85
C VAL A 6 -5.80 -3.62 -2.66
N THR A 7 -4.99 -3.64 -1.62
CA THR A 7 -4.16 -4.80 -1.29
C THR A 7 -4.49 -5.25 0.13
N VAL A 8 -4.86 -6.51 0.27
CA VAL A 8 -5.08 -7.14 1.57
C VAL A 8 -3.88 -8.02 1.87
N ARG A 9 -3.17 -7.72 2.96
CA ARG A 9 -2.00 -8.47 3.40
C ARG A 9 -2.30 -9.15 4.72
N THR A 10 -2.11 -10.45 4.76
CA THR A 10 -2.25 -11.22 6.00
C THR A 10 -0.86 -11.70 6.42
N PHE A 11 -0.38 -11.14 7.52
CA PHE A 11 0.93 -11.47 8.07
C PHE A 11 0.83 -12.71 8.96
N GLN A 12 1.96 -13.35 9.17
CA GLN A 12 2.04 -14.56 9.97
C GLN A 12 1.65 -14.31 11.43
N ASN A 13 1.96 -13.11 11.94
CA ASN A 13 1.64 -12.70 13.31
C ASN A 13 1.51 -11.18 13.41
N LEU A 14 1.10 -10.71 14.59
CA LEU A 14 0.89 -9.29 14.85
C LEU A 14 2.19 -8.47 14.74
N GLU A 15 3.31 -9.01 15.21
CA GLU A 15 4.59 -8.30 15.16
C GLU A 15 5.00 -7.95 13.75
N HIS A 16 4.81 -8.87 12.79
CA HIS A 16 5.10 -8.63 11.38
C HIS A 16 4.19 -7.55 10.80
N ALA A 17 2.91 -7.56 11.17
CA ALA A 17 1.97 -6.52 10.75
C ALA A 17 2.38 -5.14 11.30
N GLU A 18 2.77 -5.07 12.56
CA GLU A 18 3.23 -3.82 13.18
C GLU A 18 4.49 -3.28 12.53
N LEU A 19 5.41 -4.15 12.14
CA LEU A 19 6.61 -3.74 11.40
C LEU A 19 6.23 -3.13 10.05
N PHE A 20 5.32 -3.74 9.32
CA PHE A 20 4.82 -3.18 8.07
C PHE A 20 4.17 -1.82 8.28
N LEU A 21 3.37 -1.66 9.31
CA LEU A 21 2.72 -0.38 9.63
C LEU A 21 3.75 0.71 9.96
N SER A 22 4.83 0.36 10.65
CA SER A 22 5.93 1.29 10.92
C SER A 22 6.61 1.77 9.63
N ILE A 23 6.85 0.85 8.71
CA ILE A 23 7.44 1.18 7.40
C ILE A 23 6.49 2.11 6.64
N GLY A 24 5.19 1.82 6.67
CA GLY A 24 4.17 2.63 6.00
C GLY A 24 4.08 4.06 6.51
N ALA A 25 4.40 4.30 7.78
CA ALA A 25 4.30 5.62 8.39
C ALA A 25 5.20 6.67 7.72
N SER A 26 6.33 6.27 7.11
CA SER A 26 7.25 7.19 6.42
C SER A 26 7.02 7.29 4.91
N THR A 27 6.08 6.54 4.37
CA THR A 27 5.83 6.45 2.93
C THR A 27 5.43 7.80 2.33
N LYS A 28 4.56 8.54 3.00
CA LYS A 28 4.07 9.84 2.51
C LYS A 28 5.20 10.83 2.32
N ASP A 29 6.12 10.93 3.28
CA ASP A 29 7.28 11.81 3.18
C ASP A 29 8.19 11.42 2.01
N GLY A 30 8.43 10.13 1.84
CA GLY A 30 9.25 9.63 0.74
C GLY A 30 8.65 9.99 -0.62
N LEU A 31 7.34 9.83 -0.78
CA LEU A 31 6.64 10.18 -2.01
C LEU A 31 6.70 11.68 -2.28
N ASN A 32 6.51 12.50 -1.26
CA ASN A 32 6.58 13.96 -1.40
C ASN A 32 7.97 14.41 -1.85
N LYS A 33 9.02 13.85 -1.27
CA LYS A 33 10.40 14.15 -1.66
C LYS A 33 10.71 13.74 -3.10
N ALA A 34 10.06 12.68 -3.58
CA ALA A 34 10.24 12.20 -4.95
C ALA A 34 9.30 12.88 -5.96
N SER A 35 8.47 13.82 -5.52
CA SER A 35 7.45 14.49 -6.33
C SER A 35 6.43 13.49 -6.94
N LEU A 36 6.15 12.42 -6.21
CA LEU A 36 5.21 11.37 -6.61
C LEU A 36 4.04 11.35 -5.64
N ASP A 37 3.27 12.43 -5.59
CA ASP A 37 2.15 12.51 -4.67
C ASP A 37 1.04 11.53 -5.06
N ALA A 38 0.61 10.73 -4.09
CA ALA A 38 -0.49 9.79 -4.27
C ALA A 38 -1.28 9.69 -2.97
N LYS A 39 -2.59 9.49 -3.09
CA LYS A 39 -3.45 9.30 -1.91
C LYS A 39 -3.44 7.83 -1.52
N PHE A 40 -3.30 7.58 -0.23
CA PHE A 40 -3.40 6.21 0.27
C PHE A 40 -3.91 6.18 1.69
N THR A 41 -4.51 5.06 2.04
CA THR A 41 -4.95 4.74 3.40
C THR A 41 -4.43 3.35 3.74
N ILE A 42 -3.84 3.22 4.91
CA ILE A 42 -3.42 1.93 5.45
C ILE A 42 -4.24 1.70 6.71
N SER A 43 -4.95 0.58 6.75
CA SER A 43 -5.80 0.24 7.89
C SER A 43 -5.52 -1.17 8.36
N GLN A 44 -5.82 -1.42 9.63
CA GLN A 44 -5.62 -2.71 10.27
C GLN A 44 -6.98 -3.29 10.62
N SER A 45 -7.16 -4.58 10.36
CA SER A 45 -8.41 -5.25 10.69
C SER A 45 -8.64 -5.25 12.21
N THR A 46 -9.86 -4.90 12.62
CA THR A 46 -10.21 -4.91 14.04
C THR A 46 -10.41 -6.32 14.60
N SER A 47 -10.79 -7.27 13.75
CA SER A 47 -11.01 -8.67 14.15
C SER A 47 -9.78 -9.53 13.96
N GLN A 48 -8.91 -9.18 13.01
CA GLN A 48 -7.65 -9.89 12.72
C GLN A 48 -6.50 -8.89 12.64
N PRO A 49 -5.89 -8.48 13.76
CA PRO A 49 -4.86 -7.43 13.75
C PRO A 49 -3.62 -7.74 12.90
N ASN A 50 -3.40 -9.00 12.53
CA ASN A 50 -2.33 -9.38 11.60
C ASN A 50 -2.71 -9.15 10.13
N GLN A 51 -3.90 -8.64 9.86
CA GLN A 51 -4.35 -8.33 8.51
C GLN A 51 -4.38 -6.82 8.30
N VAL A 52 -3.72 -6.36 7.23
CA VAL A 52 -3.59 -4.94 6.90
C VAL A 52 -4.14 -4.71 5.50
N VAL A 53 -4.93 -3.66 5.34
CA VAL A 53 -5.54 -3.29 4.06
C VAL A 53 -4.96 -1.95 3.64
N SER A 54 -4.38 -1.91 2.43
CA SER A 54 -3.89 -0.67 1.81
C SER A 54 -4.82 -0.30 0.67
N VAL A 55 -5.22 0.96 0.62
CA VAL A 55 -6.03 1.50 -0.48
C VAL A 55 -5.26 2.67 -1.07
N TRP A 56 -4.89 2.55 -2.33
CA TRP A 56 -4.15 3.56 -3.06
C TRP A 56 -5.00 4.14 -4.19
N GLU A 57 -4.98 5.45 -4.35
CA GLU A 57 -5.63 6.14 -5.46
C GLU A 57 -4.57 6.81 -6.33
N TYR A 58 -4.61 6.49 -7.62
CA TYR A 58 -3.68 7.04 -8.62
C TYR A 58 -4.43 7.81 -9.69
N LYS A 59 -3.77 8.78 -10.30
CA LYS A 59 -4.35 9.60 -11.37
C LYS A 59 -4.66 8.77 -12.62
N ASP A 60 -3.74 7.86 -12.96
CA ASP A 60 -3.83 6.99 -14.13
C ASP A 60 -2.85 5.83 -13.97
N LYS A 61 -2.76 5.00 -15.01
CA LYS A 61 -1.88 3.82 -15.00
C LYS A 61 -0.41 4.18 -14.90
N ASP A 62 0.02 5.22 -15.62
CA ASP A 62 1.42 5.65 -15.59
C ASP A 62 1.82 6.15 -14.22
N HIS A 63 0.97 6.95 -13.59
CA HIS A 63 1.19 7.41 -12.22
C HIS A 63 1.31 6.23 -11.25
N MET A 64 0.42 5.25 -11.36
CA MET A 64 0.48 4.03 -10.55
C MET A 64 1.82 3.31 -10.72
N ASN A 65 2.25 3.13 -11.97
CA ASN A 65 3.50 2.41 -12.25
C ASN A 65 4.71 3.14 -11.67
N GLU A 66 4.75 4.47 -11.76
CA GLU A 66 5.83 5.27 -11.20
C GLU A 66 5.88 5.17 -9.67
N VAL A 67 4.72 5.31 -9.01
CA VAL A 67 4.65 5.21 -7.56
C VAL A 67 5.07 3.82 -7.09
N ARG A 68 4.58 2.77 -7.72
CA ARG A 68 4.91 1.40 -7.34
C ARG A 68 6.38 1.08 -7.56
N LYS A 69 6.96 1.58 -8.65
CA LYS A 69 8.40 1.42 -8.91
C LYS A 69 9.22 2.09 -7.82
N PHE A 70 8.85 3.31 -7.43
CA PHE A 70 9.52 4.03 -6.35
C PHE A 70 9.44 3.25 -5.04
N LEU A 71 8.25 2.80 -4.65
CA LEU A 71 8.04 2.08 -3.39
C LEU A 71 8.82 0.77 -3.34
N SER A 72 8.88 0.05 -4.44
CA SER A 72 9.62 -1.22 -4.50
C SER A 72 11.13 -1.03 -4.34
N ALA A 73 11.64 0.16 -4.67
CA ALA A 73 13.05 0.50 -4.50
C ALA A 73 13.39 1.00 -3.09
N GLN A 74 12.40 1.54 -2.36
CA GLN A 74 12.62 2.20 -1.07
C GLN A 74 12.57 1.25 0.12
N SER A 75 11.59 0.38 0.19
CA SER A 75 11.34 -0.43 1.37
C SER A 75 10.88 -1.81 0.97
N ARG A 76 11.67 -2.81 1.29
CA ARG A 76 11.29 -4.19 1.09
C ARG A 76 11.24 -4.90 2.42
N LEU A 77 10.14 -5.59 2.67
CA LEU A 77 10.08 -6.53 3.76
C LEU A 77 11.01 -7.71 3.43
N PRO A 78 11.77 -8.21 4.41
CA PRO A 78 12.49 -9.47 4.22
C PRO A 78 11.54 -10.58 3.77
N ASN A 79 12.02 -11.50 2.95
CA ASN A 79 11.20 -12.62 2.47
C ASN A 79 10.58 -13.43 3.63
N SER A 80 11.27 -13.52 4.75
CA SER A 80 10.77 -14.20 5.95
C SER A 80 9.54 -13.52 6.57
N LEU A 81 9.31 -12.25 6.25
CA LEU A 81 8.17 -11.47 6.75
C LEU A 81 7.09 -11.26 5.69
N ALA A 82 7.28 -11.84 4.51
CA ALA A 82 6.35 -11.63 3.41
C ALA A 82 4.95 -12.16 3.75
N PRO A 83 3.91 -11.32 3.64
CA PRO A 83 2.54 -11.73 3.93
C PRO A 83 1.91 -12.47 2.75
N LYS A 84 0.77 -13.10 3.00
CA LYS A 84 -0.13 -13.48 1.92
C LYS A 84 -0.80 -12.24 1.40
N GLU A 85 -0.76 -12.02 0.09
CA GLU A 85 -1.33 -10.84 -0.54
C GLU A 85 -2.44 -11.18 -1.51
N ILE A 86 -3.52 -10.40 -1.44
CA ILE A 86 -4.57 -10.37 -2.46
C ILE A 86 -4.69 -8.91 -2.88
N ALA A 87 -4.55 -8.63 -4.17
CA ALA A 87 -4.60 -7.29 -4.68
C ALA A 87 -5.64 -7.15 -5.79
N TYR A 88 -6.36 -6.03 -5.76
CA TYR A 88 -7.36 -5.67 -6.76
C TYR A 88 -7.00 -4.32 -7.35
N GLU A 89 -6.93 -4.26 -8.66
CA GLU A 89 -6.75 -3.00 -9.39
C GLU A 89 -8.06 -2.67 -10.08
N THR A 90 -8.62 -1.50 -9.78
CA THR A 90 -9.92 -1.07 -10.30
C THR A 90 -9.81 0.31 -10.91
N LYS A 91 -10.68 0.61 -11.86
CA LYS A 91 -10.81 1.97 -12.38
C LYS A 91 -12.06 2.62 -11.79
N VAL A 92 -11.96 3.89 -11.47
CA VAL A 92 -13.09 4.62 -10.89
C VAL A 92 -14.12 4.87 -12.00
N ILE A 93 -15.36 4.43 -11.76
CA ILE A 93 -16.49 4.63 -12.66
C ILE A 93 -17.34 5.82 -12.21
N HIS A 94 -17.62 5.88 -10.89
CA HIS A 94 -18.36 6.97 -10.26
C HIS A 94 -17.65 7.42 -9.01
N SER A 95 -17.63 8.73 -8.79
CA SER A 95 -17.07 9.33 -7.59
C SER A 95 -17.96 10.49 -7.17
N SER A 96 -18.27 10.61 -5.89
CA SER A 96 -19.09 11.69 -5.36
C SER A 96 -18.30 12.60 -4.41
#